data_5a108a025127f622f3cc5435a5abe6f1
#
_entry.id   5a108a025127f622f3cc5435a5abe6f1
#
_cell.length_a   1.000
_cell.length_b   1.000
_cell.length_c   1.000
_cell.angle_alpha   90.00
_cell.angle_beta   90.00
_cell.angle_gamma   90.00
#
_symmetry.space_group_name_H-M   'P 1'
#
loop_
_entity.id
_entity.type
_entity.pdbx_description
1 polymer ?
#
loop_
_entity_poly.entity_id
_entity_poly.type
_entity_poly.pdbx_seq_one_letter_code
_entity_poly.pdbx_strand_id
1 'polypeptide(L)'
;MNRRSFLKVTAGVTATAAFLPHAYSAAPKRKLRKAIMYSTIGMKGSVLDKFRAMKEAGFEGVEPMGGMNRDEVLAAFKASGLQAASVCCHTHWEKPLSAPDESTRKIGLEGLLLSLRDAQAYGATSVLLVPGVARNGVTYQECFERSIVEIKKAIPVAKETGVRIAIENVGNNFIMSPEQAVEYLDAINSEWVGWHFDIGNAGRVGPAERWIQVIGKRILRIHVKDYSTKPADPAARGNARPKLLDGDTNWPAVMKALDSVGYTGWAISEQPGNQAADVETARDMAQRMDRIFAL
;
A
#
# COMPACT_ATOMS: atom_id res chain seq x y z
N MET A 1 -9.85 11.11 -94.37
CA MET A 1 -8.63 11.59 -93.75
C MET A 1 -9.00 12.75 -92.88
N ASN A 2 -9.12 12.58 -91.55
CA ASN A 2 -9.02 13.71 -90.59
C ASN A 2 -8.82 13.17 -89.17
N ARG A 3 -7.70 13.53 -88.61
CA ARG A 3 -7.34 13.23 -87.25
C ARG A 3 -8.08 14.19 -86.32
N ARG A 4 -8.88 13.69 -85.39
CA ARG A 4 -9.43 14.47 -84.29
C ARG A 4 -8.82 13.99 -82.99
N SER A 5 -8.02 14.86 -82.41
CA SER A 5 -7.43 14.69 -81.11
C SER A 5 -8.47 14.70 -80.05
N PHE A 6 -8.42 13.68 -79.15
CA PHE A 6 -9.27 13.60 -77.94
C PHE A 6 -8.41 14.03 -76.74
N LEU A 7 -8.69 15.22 -76.27
CA LEU A 7 -8.12 15.71 -75.02
C LEU A 7 -8.87 15.04 -73.87
N LYS A 8 -8.17 14.20 -73.07
CA LYS A 8 -8.66 13.72 -71.79
C LYS A 8 -8.22 14.71 -70.70
N VAL A 9 -9.19 15.39 -70.11
CA VAL A 9 -9.03 16.17 -68.90
C VAL A 9 -9.09 15.20 -67.72
N THR A 10 -7.95 15.00 -67.05
CA THR A 10 -7.88 14.27 -65.81
C THR A 10 -8.06 15.27 -64.64
N ALA A 11 -9.23 15.28 -64.01
CA ALA A 11 -9.48 16.01 -62.79
C ALA A 11 -8.81 15.26 -61.62
N GLY A 12 -7.73 15.78 -61.12
CA GLY A 12 -7.07 15.29 -59.90
C GLY A 12 -7.87 15.71 -58.65
N VAL A 13 -8.46 14.75 -57.99
CA VAL A 13 -9.05 14.94 -56.67
C VAL A 13 -7.91 14.84 -55.63
N THR A 14 -7.43 15.97 -55.16
CA THR A 14 -6.54 16.04 -53.99
C THR A 14 -7.39 15.85 -52.72
N ALA A 15 -7.38 14.63 -52.17
CA ALA A 15 -7.94 14.37 -50.85
C ALA A 15 -6.98 14.93 -49.78
N THR A 16 -7.29 16.11 -49.26
CA THR A 16 -6.67 16.64 -48.06
C THR A 16 -7.16 15.81 -46.86
N ALA A 17 -6.33 14.87 -46.37
CA ALA A 17 -6.58 14.20 -45.11
C ALA A 17 -6.43 15.21 -43.99
N ALA A 18 -7.55 15.69 -43.45
CA ALA A 18 -7.56 16.48 -42.21
C ALA A 18 -7.11 15.58 -41.05
N PHE A 19 -5.90 15.77 -40.59
CA PHE A 19 -5.45 15.23 -39.31
C PHE A 19 -6.27 15.91 -38.22
N LEU A 20 -7.35 15.28 -37.77
CA LEU A 20 -8.00 15.66 -36.51
C LEU A 20 -7.01 15.32 -35.38
N PRO A 21 -6.63 16.29 -34.54
CA PRO A 21 -5.85 15.97 -33.36
C PRO A 21 -6.68 15.01 -32.52
N HIS A 22 -6.12 13.82 -32.26
CA HIS A 22 -6.68 12.93 -31.25
C HIS A 22 -6.67 13.72 -29.95
N ALA A 23 -7.84 14.17 -29.51
CA ALA A 23 -8.02 14.68 -28.18
C ALA A 23 -7.62 13.53 -27.22
N TYR A 24 -6.45 13.66 -26.62
CA TYR A 24 -6.06 12.81 -25.49
C TYR A 24 -7.12 13.05 -24.41
N SER A 25 -8.09 12.15 -24.36
CA SER A 25 -9.02 12.10 -23.23
C SER A 25 -8.14 11.92 -21.98
N ALA A 26 -8.11 12.92 -21.11
CA ALA A 26 -7.44 12.80 -19.85
C ALA A 26 -7.93 11.51 -19.17
N ALA A 27 -7.02 10.61 -18.83
CA ALA A 27 -7.39 9.38 -18.14
C ALA A 27 -8.25 9.72 -16.92
N PRO A 28 -9.33 8.99 -16.64
CA PRO A 28 -10.20 9.28 -15.52
C PRO A 28 -9.35 9.29 -14.23
N LYS A 29 -9.49 10.35 -13.43
CA LYS A 29 -8.74 10.50 -12.17
C LYS A 29 -8.96 9.28 -11.29
N ARG A 30 -7.88 8.58 -10.94
CA ARG A 30 -7.93 7.39 -10.07
C ARG A 30 -8.56 7.75 -8.72
N LYS A 31 -9.38 6.85 -8.20
CA LYS A 31 -10.02 7.01 -6.88
C LYS A 31 -9.08 6.53 -5.77
N LEU A 32 -7.86 7.08 -5.74
CA LEU A 32 -6.88 6.82 -4.69
C LEU A 32 -6.87 7.97 -3.69
N ARG A 33 -6.74 7.62 -2.41
CA ARG A 33 -6.73 8.56 -1.29
C ARG A 33 -5.37 8.47 -0.57
N LYS A 34 -4.79 9.62 -0.25
CA LYS A 34 -3.48 9.68 0.40
C LYS A 34 -3.59 9.50 1.90
N ALA A 35 -2.82 8.55 2.44
CA ALA A 35 -2.62 8.41 3.88
C ALA A 35 -1.14 8.21 4.20
N ILE A 36 -0.80 8.27 5.48
CA ILE A 36 0.54 8.03 6.00
C ILE A 36 0.47 7.10 7.20
N MET A 37 1.41 6.17 7.32
CA MET A 37 1.58 5.32 8.49
C MET A 37 2.07 6.15 9.68
N TYR A 38 1.40 6.07 10.82
CA TYR A 38 1.69 6.89 12.00
C TYR A 38 3.13 6.74 12.51
N SER A 39 3.65 5.51 12.53
CA SER A 39 5.01 5.22 13.00
C SER A 39 6.11 5.84 12.14
N THR A 40 5.80 6.26 10.91
CA THR A 40 6.73 6.93 10.00
C THR A 40 6.62 8.45 10.05
N ILE A 41 5.75 9.03 10.88
CA ILE A 41 5.70 10.48 11.09
C ILE A 41 6.83 10.86 12.04
N GLY A 42 7.92 11.40 11.47
CA GLY A 42 9.16 11.71 12.20
C GLY A 42 9.10 12.97 13.06
N MET A 43 8.07 13.82 12.88
CA MET A 43 7.93 15.04 13.68
C MET A 43 7.61 14.74 15.15
N LYS A 44 8.06 15.62 16.05
CA LYS A 44 7.73 15.58 17.47
C LYS A 44 6.35 16.20 17.72
N GLY A 45 5.72 15.85 18.83
CA GLY A 45 4.44 16.41 19.26
C GLY A 45 3.43 15.33 19.66
N SER A 46 2.27 15.76 20.10
CA SER A 46 1.14 14.89 20.44
C SER A 46 0.54 14.22 19.18
N VAL A 47 -0.33 13.25 19.37
CA VAL A 47 -1.09 12.64 18.25
C VAL A 47 -1.83 13.71 17.46
N LEU A 48 -2.46 14.66 18.15
CA LEU A 48 -3.19 15.76 17.50
C LEU A 48 -2.27 16.68 16.67
N ASP A 49 -1.09 17.03 17.20
CA ASP A 49 -0.15 17.89 16.46
C ASP A 49 0.31 17.21 15.18
N LYS A 50 0.64 15.92 15.25
CA LYS A 50 1.00 15.11 14.08
C LYS A 50 -0.13 15.04 13.06
N PHE A 51 -1.36 14.81 13.50
CA PHE A 51 -2.51 14.70 12.60
C PHE A 51 -2.81 16.03 11.90
N ARG A 52 -2.76 17.15 12.64
CA ARG A 52 -2.93 18.49 12.05
C ARG A 52 -1.87 18.78 10.99
N ALA A 53 -0.61 18.48 11.29
CA ALA A 53 0.49 18.65 10.36
C ALA A 53 0.32 17.80 9.10
N MET A 54 -0.11 16.54 9.23
CA MET A 54 -0.38 15.68 8.06
C MET A 54 -1.57 16.18 7.24
N LYS A 55 -2.62 16.70 7.89
CA LYS A 55 -3.74 17.34 7.20
C LYS A 55 -3.29 18.56 6.40
N GLU A 56 -2.49 19.43 7.01
CA GLU A 56 -1.92 20.61 6.37
C GLU A 56 -0.98 20.25 5.21
N ALA A 57 -0.25 19.15 5.33
CA ALA A 57 0.62 18.62 4.29
C ALA A 57 -0.15 18.05 3.07
N GLY A 58 -1.48 17.84 3.19
CA GLY A 58 -2.34 17.37 2.10
C GLY A 58 -2.66 15.88 2.14
N PHE A 59 -2.44 15.20 3.26
CA PHE A 59 -2.96 13.85 3.49
C PHE A 59 -4.46 13.87 3.82
N GLU A 60 -5.14 12.77 3.51
CA GLU A 60 -6.56 12.57 3.79
C GLU A 60 -6.77 11.59 4.95
N GLY A 61 -5.77 10.79 5.27
CA GLY A 61 -5.84 9.79 6.31
C GLY A 61 -4.50 9.47 6.97
N VAL A 62 -4.62 8.74 8.08
CA VAL A 62 -3.50 8.16 8.82
C VAL A 62 -3.79 6.69 9.07
N GLU A 63 -2.76 5.87 9.10
CA GLU A 63 -2.78 4.50 9.59
C GLU A 63 -2.18 4.49 11.01
N PRO A 64 -2.99 4.58 12.09
CA PRO A 64 -2.49 4.51 13.46
C PRO A 64 -2.01 3.11 13.82
N MET A 65 -1.24 3.02 14.91
CA MET A 65 -0.86 1.75 15.51
C MET A 65 -1.99 1.24 16.40
N GLY A 66 -2.23 -0.07 16.40
CA GLY A 66 -3.07 -0.69 17.42
C GLY A 66 -2.51 -0.47 18.83
N GLY A 67 -3.39 -0.41 19.81
CA GLY A 67 -3.00 -0.23 21.22
C GLY A 67 -2.57 1.20 21.61
N MET A 68 -2.69 2.18 20.70
CA MET A 68 -2.58 3.59 21.08
C MET A 68 -3.74 3.99 22.02
N ASN A 69 -3.58 5.09 22.76
CA ASN A 69 -4.70 5.62 23.54
C ASN A 69 -5.86 5.97 22.61
N ARG A 70 -6.94 5.18 22.70
CA ARG A 70 -8.08 5.25 21.77
C ARG A 70 -8.76 6.60 21.78
N ASP A 71 -8.97 7.18 22.96
CA ASP A 71 -9.65 8.46 23.11
C ASP A 71 -8.82 9.60 22.51
N GLU A 72 -7.50 9.58 22.70
CA GLU A 72 -6.59 10.54 22.10
C GLU A 72 -6.61 10.46 20.56
N VAL A 73 -6.58 9.24 20.00
CA VAL A 73 -6.62 9.02 18.55
C VAL A 73 -7.97 9.48 17.96
N LEU A 74 -9.09 9.15 18.62
CA LEU A 74 -10.42 9.59 18.19
C LEU A 74 -10.56 11.12 18.23
N ALA A 75 -10.08 11.74 19.31
CA ALA A 75 -10.07 13.21 19.42
C ALA A 75 -9.23 13.85 18.32
N ALA A 76 -8.07 13.26 17.99
CA ALA A 76 -7.18 13.74 16.93
C ALA A 76 -7.83 13.61 15.55
N PHE A 77 -8.49 12.50 15.22
CA PHE A 77 -9.26 12.36 13.97
C PHE A 77 -10.38 13.40 13.87
N LYS A 78 -11.15 13.56 14.93
CA LYS A 78 -12.25 14.54 14.97
C LYS A 78 -11.73 15.97 14.77
N ALA A 79 -10.63 16.35 15.42
CA ALA A 79 -10.11 17.71 15.38
C ALA A 79 -9.32 18.04 14.11
N SER A 80 -8.70 17.04 13.44
CA SER A 80 -7.93 17.22 12.21
C SER A 80 -8.78 17.04 10.94
N GLY A 81 -9.89 16.30 11.02
CA GLY A 81 -10.68 15.90 9.86
C GLY A 81 -9.99 14.84 8.98
N LEU A 82 -8.92 14.20 9.49
CA LEU A 82 -8.34 13.01 8.85
C LEU A 82 -9.23 11.78 9.10
N GLN A 83 -9.02 10.73 8.30
CA GLN A 83 -9.70 9.46 8.46
C GLN A 83 -8.70 8.34 8.71
N ALA A 84 -9.13 7.28 9.39
CA ALA A 84 -8.30 6.09 9.55
C ALA A 84 -8.28 5.28 8.24
N ALA A 85 -7.09 5.13 7.66
CA ALA A 85 -6.92 4.40 6.40
C ALA A 85 -6.90 2.88 6.63
N SER A 86 -6.27 2.45 7.69
CA SER A 86 -6.08 1.10 8.21
C SER A 86 -5.59 1.25 9.65
N VAL A 87 -5.38 0.15 10.37
CA VAL A 87 -4.64 0.14 11.65
C VAL A 87 -3.50 -0.86 11.54
N CYS A 88 -2.29 -0.49 11.95
CA CYS A 88 -1.16 -1.41 11.96
C CYS A 88 -1.13 -2.21 13.27
N CYS A 89 -1.08 -3.52 13.20
CA CYS A 89 -0.95 -4.38 14.38
C CYS A 89 0.40 -4.15 15.07
N HIS A 90 0.38 -3.61 16.28
CA HIS A 90 1.59 -3.15 16.98
C HIS A 90 2.48 -4.28 17.52
N THR A 91 1.94 -5.50 17.67
CA THR A 91 2.65 -6.63 18.26
C THR A 91 3.34 -7.54 17.25
N HIS A 92 3.06 -7.39 15.97
CA HIS A 92 3.36 -8.39 14.94
C HIS A 92 4.87 -8.67 14.75
N TRP A 93 5.76 -7.71 15.07
CA TRP A 93 7.20 -7.91 14.98
C TRP A 93 7.81 -8.55 16.22
N GLU A 94 7.38 -8.11 17.43
CA GLU A 94 7.93 -8.58 18.69
C GLU A 94 7.26 -9.86 19.17
N LYS A 95 6.01 -10.06 18.81
CA LYS A 95 5.16 -11.19 19.22
C LYS A 95 4.51 -11.83 17.98
N PRO A 96 5.34 -12.37 17.05
CA PRO A 96 4.81 -12.89 15.79
C PRO A 96 3.91 -14.11 16.01
N LEU A 97 2.87 -14.23 15.19
CA LEU A 97 1.95 -15.37 15.23
C LEU A 97 2.62 -16.68 14.81
N SER A 98 3.85 -16.64 14.30
CA SER A 98 4.69 -17.78 13.96
C SER A 98 5.65 -18.22 15.06
N ALA A 99 5.69 -17.53 16.21
CA ALA A 99 6.62 -17.82 17.28
C ALA A 99 6.57 -19.31 17.70
N PRO A 100 7.71 -19.94 18.06
CA PRO A 100 7.75 -21.32 18.53
C PRO A 100 6.92 -21.53 19.80
N ASP A 101 7.03 -20.61 20.74
CA ASP A 101 6.30 -20.70 22.01
C ASP A 101 4.87 -20.16 21.90
N GLU A 102 3.96 -20.87 22.55
CA GLU A 102 2.52 -20.56 22.51
C GLU A 102 2.20 -19.25 23.24
N SER A 103 2.94 -18.93 24.29
CA SER A 103 2.69 -17.73 25.08
C SER A 103 2.96 -16.47 24.28
N THR A 104 4.01 -16.45 23.47
CA THR A 104 4.29 -15.36 22.52
C THR A 104 3.21 -15.25 21.44
N ARG A 105 2.76 -16.40 20.86
CA ARG A 105 1.67 -16.39 19.88
C ARG A 105 0.36 -15.85 20.47
N LYS A 106 0.06 -16.21 21.72
CA LYS A 106 -1.12 -15.72 22.44
C LYS A 106 -1.10 -14.19 22.57
N ILE A 107 0.03 -13.60 22.99
CA ILE A 107 0.19 -12.14 23.07
C ILE A 107 0.03 -11.51 21.68
N GLY A 108 0.62 -12.10 20.65
CA GLY A 108 0.45 -11.64 19.27
C GLY A 108 -1.00 -11.65 18.80
N LEU A 109 -1.73 -12.73 19.10
CA LEU A 109 -3.15 -12.84 18.81
C LEU A 109 -3.97 -11.77 19.57
N GLU A 110 -3.73 -11.60 20.87
CA GLU A 110 -4.39 -10.56 21.66
C GLU A 110 -4.16 -9.16 21.09
N GLY A 111 -2.93 -8.87 20.62
CA GLY A 111 -2.59 -7.62 19.93
C GLY A 111 -3.36 -7.46 18.60
N LEU A 112 -3.52 -8.52 17.83
CA LEU A 112 -4.34 -8.49 16.61
C LEU A 112 -5.82 -8.24 16.93
N LEU A 113 -6.38 -8.92 17.93
CA LEU A 113 -7.77 -8.73 18.37
C LEU A 113 -8.02 -7.30 18.87
N LEU A 114 -7.08 -6.73 19.63
CA LEU A 114 -7.13 -5.34 20.06
C LEU A 114 -7.12 -4.39 18.85
N SER A 115 -6.22 -4.63 17.88
CA SER A 115 -6.09 -3.80 16.68
C SER A 115 -7.37 -3.84 15.82
N LEU A 116 -8.07 -4.98 15.73
CA LEU A 116 -9.37 -5.09 15.06
C LEU A 116 -10.45 -4.21 15.73
N ARG A 117 -10.49 -4.21 17.07
CA ARG A 117 -11.43 -3.34 17.83
C ARG A 117 -11.06 -1.87 17.73
N ASP A 118 -9.77 -1.53 17.71
CA ASP A 118 -9.31 -0.15 17.47
C ASP A 118 -9.69 0.31 16.07
N ALA A 119 -9.50 -0.53 15.05
CA ALA A 119 -9.87 -0.23 13.68
C ALA A 119 -11.37 0.04 13.55
N GLN A 120 -12.21 -0.78 14.18
CA GLN A 120 -13.67 -0.54 14.25
C GLN A 120 -13.98 0.82 14.89
N ALA A 121 -13.37 1.13 16.03
CA ALA A 121 -13.60 2.38 16.73
C ALA A 121 -13.18 3.61 15.91
N TYR A 122 -12.10 3.50 15.14
CA TYR A 122 -11.60 4.57 14.27
C TYR A 122 -12.33 4.66 12.92
N GLY A 123 -13.20 3.71 12.59
CA GLY A 123 -13.87 3.64 11.29
C GLY A 123 -12.99 3.12 10.16
N ALA A 124 -11.86 2.47 10.47
CA ALA A 124 -11.05 1.75 9.49
C ALA A 124 -11.67 0.39 9.16
N THR A 125 -11.43 -0.12 7.95
CA THR A 125 -12.01 -1.38 7.48
C THR A 125 -10.98 -2.50 7.33
N SER A 126 -9.73 -2.26 7.74
CA SER A 126 -8.67 -3.27 7.73
C SER A 126 -7.63 -3.05 8.83
N VAL A 127 -6.97 -4.13 9.22
CA VAL A 127 -5.78 -4.14 10.07
C VAL A 127 -4.63 -4.75 9.28
N LEU A 128 -3.51 -4.01 9.18
CA LEU A 128 -2.26 -4.52 8.65
C LEU A 128 -1.65 -5.52 9.62
N LEU A 129 -1.29 -6.70 9.13
CA LEU A 129 -0.64 -7.77 9.87
C LEU A 129 0.56 -8.32 9.12
N VAL A 130 1.75 -8.28 9.72
CA VAL A 130 2.85 -9.16 9.33
C VAL A 130 2.63 -10.51 10.02
N PRO A 131 2.32 -11.58 9.28
CA PRO A 131 1.78 -12.80 9.90
C PRO A 131 2.83 -13.63 10.62
N GLY A 132 4.10 -13.48 10.25
CA GLY A 132 5.17 -14.26 10.82
C GLY A 132 6.54 -13.87 10.29
N VAL A 133 7.58 -14.46 10.89
CA VAL A 133 8.98 -14.22 10.56
C VAL A 133 9.71 -15.56 10.47
N ALA A 134 10.22 -15.92 9.28
CA ALA A 134 11.00 -17.13 9.07
C ALA A 134 12.49 -16.87 9.32
N ARG A 135 12.87 -16.73 10.58
CA ARG A 135 14.24 -16.46 11.05
C ARG A 135 14.52 -17.19 12.36
N ASN A 136 15.78 -17.21 12.76
CA ASN A 136 16.22 -17.72 14.06
C ASN A 136 15.75 -19.15 14.35
N GLY A 137 15.85 -20.03 13.34
CA GLY A 137 15.46 -21.43 13.45
C GLY A 137 13.99 -21.73 13.17
N VAL A 138 13.16 -20.71 12.92
CA VAL A 138 11.78 -20.90 12.45
C VAL A 138 11.80 -21.10 10.93
N THR A 139 11.36 -22.25 10.45
CA THR A 139 11.25 -22.57 9.04
C THR A 139 10.05 -21.89 8.37
N TYR A 140 10.05 -21.83 7.04
CA TYR A 140 8.91 -21.37 6.25
C TYR A 140 7.63 -22.15 6.62
N GLN A 141 7.73 -23.48 6.68
CA GLN A 141 6.58 -24.35 6.96
C GLN A 141 6.01 -24.10 8.36
N GLU A 142 6.84 -24.00 9.38
CA GLU A 142 6.40 -23.70 10.74
C GLU A 142 5.76 -22.31 10.84
N CYS A 143 6.32 -21.33 10.11
CA CYS A 143 5.77 -19.98 10.03
C CYS A 143 4.36 -20.01 9.40
N PHE A 144 4.22 -20.75 8.30
CA PHE A 144 2.97 -20.94 7.56
C PHE A 144 1.89 -21.57 8.44
N GLU A 145 2.19 -22.74 9.03
CA GLU A 145 1.23 -23.49 9.81
C GLU A 145 0.78 -22.75 11.08
N ARG A 146 1.76 -22.26 11.87
CA ARG A 146 1.47 -21.58 13.15
C ARG A 146 0.67 -20.30 12.94
N SER A 147 1.08 -19.45 12.00
CA SER A 147 0.40 -18.18 11.77
C SER A 147 -1.01 -18.33 11.23
N ILE A 148 -1.28 -19.31 10.36
CA ILE A 148 -2.63 -19.61 9.87
C ILE A 148 -3.55 -20.03 11.02
N VAL A 149 -3.07 -20.87 11.94
CA VAL A 149 -3.86 -21.27 13.10
C VAL A 149 -4.27 -20.06 13.94
N GLU A 150 -3.34 -19.16 14.23
CA GLU A 150 -3.63 -17.97 15.03
C GLU A 150 -4.53 -16.97 14.28
N ILE A 151 -4.32 -16.75 12.98
CA ILE A 151 -5.18 -15.90 12.16
C ILE A 151 -6.61 -16.42 12.14
N LYS A 152 -6.80 -17.74 12.00
CA LYS A 152 -8.13 -18.36 12.01
C LYS A 152 -8.89 -18.11 13.32
N LYS A 153 -8.19 -18.02 14.44
CA LYS A 153 -8.78 -17.66 15.75
C LYS A 153 -9.25 -16.19 15.78
N ALA A 154 -8.65 -15.29 14.99
CA ALA A 154 -9.04 -13.90 14.92
C ALA A 154 -10.23 -13.63 13.96
N ILE A 155 -10.53 -14.52 13.03
CA ILE A 155 -11.61 -14.34 12.02
C ILE A 155 -12.98 -14.04 12.66
N PRO A 156 -13.43 -14.70 13.75
CA PRO A 156 -14.70 -14.34 14.38
C PRO A 156 -14.77 -12.87 14.80
N VAL A 157 -13.67 -12.30 15.36
CA VAL A 157 -13.62 -10.90 15.76
C VAL A 157 -13.53 -9.97 14.54
N ALA A 158 -12.82 -10.37 13.48
CA ALA A 158 -12.81 -9.63 12.22
C ALA A 158 -14.24 -9.50 11.64
N LYS A 159 -15.01 -10.59 11.68
CA LYS A 159 -16.41 -10.61 11.26
C LYS A 159 -17.31 -9.76 12.17
N GLU A 160 -17.17 -9.86 13.49
CA GLU A 160 -17.91 -9.09 14.49
C GLU A 160 -17.70 -7.59 14.30
N THR A 161 -16.44 -7.17 14.09
CA THR A 161 -16.07 -5.76 13.95
C THR A 161 -16.32 -5.19 12.55
N GLY A 162 -16.55 -6.04 11.54
CA GLY A 162 -16.60 -5.64 10.13
C GLY A 162 -15.25 -5.22 9.57
N VAL A 163 -14.13 -5.58 10.23
CA VAL A 163 -12.75 -5.20 9.87
C VAL A 163 -11.99 -6.40 9.35
N ARG A 164 -11.36 -6.27 8.17
CA ARG A 164 -10.60 -7.36 7.56
C ARG A 164 -9.14 -7.35 8.02
N ILE A 165 -8.55 -8.53 8.10
CA ILE A 165 -7.11 -8.72 8.35
C ILE A 165 -6.39 -8.61 7.01
N ALA A 166 -5.47 -7.67 6.88
CA ALA A 166 -4.72 -7.42 5.66
C ALA A 166 -3.25 -7.83 5.85
N ILE A 167 -2.86 -8.94 5.23
CA ILE A 167 -1.51 -9.51 5.33
C ILE A 167 -0.53 -8.68 4.49
N GLU A 168 0.63 -8.35 5.06
CA GLU A 168 1.65 -7.57 4.38
C GLU A 168 2.84 -8.41 3.91
N ASN A 169 3.30 -8.14 2.68
CA ASN A 169 4.57 -8.64 2.17
C ASN A 169 5.74 -7.81 2.70
N VAL A 170 6.64 -8.44 3.43
CA VAL A 170 7.82 -7.81 4.02
C VAL A 170 9.08 -8.67 3.82
N GLY A 171 10.27 -8.06 3.94
CA GLY A 171 11.54 -8.75 3.81
C GLY A 171 11.91 -9.62 5.02
N ASN A 172 11.13 -10.65 5.33
CA ASN A 172 11.25 -11.50 6.52
C ASN A 172 11.49 -12.99 6.21
N ASN A 173 11.80 -13.32 4.95
CA ASN A 173 12.03 -14.69 4.44
C ASN A 173 10.79 -15.61 4.52
N PHE A 174 9.61 -15.05 4.69
CA PHE A 174 8.39 -15.87 4.78
C PHE A 174 7.62 -15.87 3.45
N ILE A 175 6.96 -14.78 3.08
CA ILE A 175 6.20 -14.70 1.83
C ILE A 175 6.97 -13.78 0.88
N MET A 176 7.73 -14.37 -0.04
CA MET A 176 8.69 -13.68 -0.90
C MET A 176 8.29 -13.69 -2.37
N SER A 177 7.14 -14.28 -2.72
CA SER A 177 6.58 -14.27 -4.06
C SER A 177 5.07 -14.10 -4.07
N PRO A 178 4.48 -13.60 -5.15
CA PRO A 178 3.02 -13.44 -5.23
C PRO A 178 2.28 -14.78 -5.22
N GLU A 179 2.89 -15.87 -5.70
CA GLU A 179 2.32 -17.22 -5.64
C GLU A 179 2.20 -17.70 -4.19
N GLN A 180 3.25 -17.47 -3.38
CA GLN A 180 3.21 -17.78 -1.95
C GLN A 180 2.12 -16.96 -1.23
N ALA A 181 1.90 -15.69 -1.64
CA ALA A 181 0.84 -14.86 -1.09
C ALA A 181 -0.56 -15.44 -1.41
N VAL A 182 -0.77 -15.90 -2.63
CA VAL A 182 -2.03 -16.54 -3.04
C VAL A 182 -2.23 -17.87 -2.30
N GLU A 183 -1.22 -18.73 -2.25
CA GLU A 183 -1.25 -20.00 -1.50
C GLU A 183 -1.61 -19.77 -0.04
N TYR A 184 -1.00 -18.76 0.58
CA TYR A 184 -1.26 -18.43 1.99
C TYR A 184 -2.71 -17.97 2.23
N LEU A 185 -3.23 -17.08 1.37
CA LEU A 185 -4.63 -16.66 1.44
C LEU A 185 -5.61 -17.81 1.19
N ASP A 186 -5.30 -18.70 0.23
CA ASP A 186 -6.12 -19.87 -0.08
C ASP A 186 -6.14 -20.87 1.08
N ALA A 187 -5.01 -21.08 1.78
CA ALA A 187 -4.92 -21.93 2.96
C ALA A 187 -5.70 -21.37 4.17
N ILE A 188 -5.77 -20.05 4.32
CA ILE A 188 -6.63 -19.39 5.32
C ILE A 188 -8.10 -19.55 4.93
N ASN A 189 -8.44 -19.40 3.67
CA ASN A 189 -9.76 -19.56 3.07
C ASN A 189 -10.85 -18.74 3.77
N SER A 190 -10.69 -17.41 3.80
CA SER A 190 -11.65 -16.50 4.44
C SER A 190 -11.77 -15.17 3.71
N GLU A 191 -12.98 -14.70 3.48
CA GLU A 191 -13.28 -13.36 2.95
C GLU A 191 -12.84 -12.22 3.89
N TRP A 192 -12.62 -12.53 5.17
CA TRP A 192 -12.16 -11.59 6.19
C TRP A 192 -10.64 -11.39 6.20
N VAL A 193 -9.92 -12.08 5.31
CA VAL A 193 -8.46 -11.95 5.16
C VAL A 193 -8.12 -11.60 3.72
N GLY A 194 -7.28 -10.59 3.53
CA GLY A 194 -6.80 -10.15 2.24
C GLY A 194 -5.37 -9.63 2.34
N TRP A 195 -4.98 -8.78 1.39
CA TRP A 195 -3.60 -8.36 1.26
C TRP A 195 -3.42 -6.86 1.48
N HIS A 196 -2.46 -6.47 2.29
CA HIS A 196 -1.89 -5.14 2.39
C HIS A 196 -0.61 -5.12 1.56
N PHE A 197 -0.69 -4.63 0.33
CA PHE A 197 0.40 -4.75 -0.62
C PHE A 197 1.43 -3.62 -0.46
N ASP A 198 2.63 -3.96 0.00
CA ASP A 198 3.75 -3.02 0.01
C ASP A 198 4.52 -3.08 -1.31
N ILE A 199 4.45 -1.97 -2.06
CA ILE A 199 5.04 -1.81 -3.38
C ILE A 199 6.57 -1.85 -3.32
N GLY A 200 7.17 -1.16 -2.35
CA GLY A 200 8.61 -1.10 -2.23
C GLY A 200 9.25 -2.41 -1.74
N ASN A 201 8.57 -3.14 -0.85
CA ASN A 201 9.03 -4.45 -0.41
C ASN A 201 8.95 -5.47 -1.56
N ALA A 202 7.87 -5.44 -2.35
CA ALA A 202 7.73 -6.29 -3.53
C ALA A 202 8.81 -6.00 -4.57
N GLY A 203 9.09 -4.73 -4.85
CA GLY A 203 10.09 -4.31 -5.83
C GLY A 203 11.51 -4.83 -5.54
N ARG A 204 11.82 -5.17 -4.29
CA ARG A 204 13.12 -5.75 -3.89
C ARG A 204 13.29 -7.21 -4.29
N VAL A 205 12.19 -7.93 -4.48
CA VAL A 205 12.17 -9.37 -4.77
C VAL A 205 11.64 -9.70 -6.15
N GLY A 206 11.17 -8.69 -6.89
CA GLY A 206 10.67 -8.86 -8.25
C GLY A 206 9.79 -7.70 -8.69
N PRO A 207 9.24 -7.73 -9.91
CA PRO A 207 8.37 -6.67 -10.42
C PRO A 207 7.09 -6.51 -9.57
N ALA A 208 6.89 -5.33 -8.97
CA ALA A 208 5.73 -5.06 -8.11
C ALA A 208 4.39 -5.20 -8.85
N GLU A 209 4.36 -4.82 -10.13
CA GLU A 209 3.19 -4.96 -11.01
C GLU A 209 2.74 -6.42 -11.18
N ARG A 210 3.69 -7.38 -11.17
CA ARG A 210 3.36 -8.80 -11.21
C ARG A 210 2.63 -9.26 -9.94
N TRP A 211 3.07 -8.79 -8.77
CA TRP A 211 2.39 -9.07 -7.52
C TRP A 211 0.94 -8.58 -7.55
N ILE A 212 0.72 -7.35 -8.04
CA ILE A 212 -0.62 -6.76 -8.14
C ILE A 212 -1.52 -7.61 -9.04
N GLN A 213 -1.01 -8.04 -10.19
CA GLN A 213 -1.78 -8.86 -11.15
C GLN A 213 -2.15 -10.22 -10.57
N VAL A 214 -1.23 -10.87 -9.85
CA VAL A 214 -1.44 -12.22 -9.29
C VAL A 214 -2.38 -12.18 -8.07
N ILE A 215 -2.18 -11.24 -7.15
CA ILE A 215 -3.05 -11.11 -5.95
C ILE A 215 -4.42 -10.56 -6.34
N GLY A 216 -4.46 -9.63 -7.28
CA GLY A 216 -5.69 -9.12 -7.88
C GLY A 216 -6.60 -8.43 -6.85
N LYS A 217 -7.89 -8.76 -6.90
CA LYS A 217 -8.94 -8.18 -6.04
C LYS A 217 -8.82 -8.49 -4.56
N ARG A 218 -7.87 -9.34 -4.16
CA ARG A 218 -7.58 -9.61 -2.73
C ARG A 218 -6.78 -8.48 -2.07
N ILE A 219 -6.25 -7.52 -2.85
CA ILE A 219 -5.58 -6.33 -2.32
C ILE A 219 -6.61 -5.42 -1.65
N LEU A 220 -6.45 -5.20 -0.35
CA LEU A 220 -7.31 -4.36 0.50
C LEU A 220 -6.74 -2.96 0.67
N ARG A 221 -5.41 -2.85 0.76
CA ARG A 221 -4.64 -1.62 0.97
C ARG A 221 -3.31 -1.71 0.24
N ILE A 222 -2.72 -0.56 -0.03
CA ILE A 222 -1.35 -0.49 -0.54
C ILE A 222 -0.49 0.42 0.34
N HIS A 223 0.74 -0.03 0.62
CA HIS A 223 1.81 0.83 1.07
C HIS A 223 2.56 1.41 -0.14
N VAL A 224 2.68 2.73 -0.14
CA VAL A 224 3.44 3.49 -1.15
C VAL A 224 4.82 3.77 -0.60
N LYS A 225 5.77 3.01 -1.08
CA LYS A 225 7.16 3.06 -0.66
C LYS A 225 8.06 2.89 -1.88
N ASP A 226 9.10 3.68 -1.98
CA ASP A 226 10.11 3.48 -3.01
C ASP A 226 11.30 2.68 -2.46
N TYR A 227 12.07 2.07 -3.34
CA TYR A 227 13.27 1.33 -3.02
C TYR A 227 14.40 1.70 -3.97
N SER A 228 15.64 1.36 -3.61
CA SER A 228 16.78 1.47 -4.50
C SER A 228 17.56 0.16 -4.51
N THR A 229 18.01 -0.23 -5.69
CA THR A 229 18.97 -1.32 -5.90
C THR A 229 20.42 -0.86 -5.75
N LYS A 230 20.66 0.45 -5.72
CA LYS A 230 21.97 1.01 -5.45
C LYS A 230 22.37 0.77 -4.00
N PRO A 231 23.65 0.47 -3.72
CA PRO A 231 24.14 0.40 -2.36
C PRO A 231 23.80 1.68 -1.59
N ALA A 232 23.36 1.53 -0.34
CA ALA A 232 23.20 2.71 0.52
C ALA A 232 24.55 3.41 0.66
N ASP A 233 24.57 4.74 0.55
CA ASP A 233 25.78 5.52 0.84
C ASP A 233 26.20 5.22 2.28
N PRO A 234 27.43 4.69 2.49
CA PRO A 234 27.94 4.41 3.83
C PRO A 234 27.99 5.65 4.74
N ALA A 235 28.04 6.85 4.14
CA ALA A 235 28.00 8.11 4.86
C ALA A 235 26.57 8.53 5.24
N ALA A 236 25.54 7.95 4.63
CA ALA A 236 24.15 8.22 4.98
C ALA A 236 23.81 7.52 6.31
N ARG A 237 23.75 8.30 7.38
CA ARG A 237 23.28 7.80 8.68
C ARG A 237 21.80 7.39 8.57
N GLY A 238 21.53 6.12 8.78
CA GLY A 238 20.17 5.55 8.74
C GLY A 238 19.85 4.87 7.42
N ASN A 239 18.72 4.17 7.35
CA ASN A 239 18.18 3.56 6.12
C ASN A 239 17.83 4.68 5.13
N ALA A 240 18.80 5.11 4.32
CA ALA A 240 18.60 6.07 3.24
C ALA A 240 17.74 5.43 2.15
N ARG A 241 16.44 5.36 2.37
CA ARG A 241 15.48 5.02 1.32
C ARG A 241 15.31 6.24 0.43
N PRO A 242 15.22 6.05 -0.89
CA PRO A 242 14.96 7.15 -1.80
C PRO A 242 13.62 7.80 -1.44
N LYS A 243 13.46 9.08 -1.77
CA LYS A 243 12.13 9.68 -1.80
C LYS A 243 11.29 8.99 -2.89
N LEU A 244 9.97 9.06 -2.76
CA LEU A 244 9.08 8.60 -3.82
C LEU A 244 9.47 9.25 -5.16
N LEU A 245 9.50 8.49 -6.24
CA LEU A 245 9.94 8.87 -7.59
C LEU A 245 11.47 9.04 -7.78
N ASP A 246 12.26 8.96 -6.74
CA ASP A 246 13.72 9.03 -6.82
C ASP A 246 14.37 7.64 -6.73
N GLY A 247 13.56 6.58 -6.57
CA GLY A 247 13.98 5.18 -6.49
C GLY A 247 13.84 4.43 -7.80
N ASP A 248 13.87 3.10 -7.68
CA ASP A 248 13.85 2.18 -8.81
C ASP A 248 12.44 1.58 -9.09
N THR A 249 11.39 2.02 -8.38
CA THR A 249 10.02 1.55 -8.61
C THR A 249 9.51 1.98 -9.99
N ASN A 250 9.04 1.02 -10.79
CA ASN A 250 8.39 1.31 -12.07
C ASN A 250 6.95 1.79 -11.83
N TRP A 251 6.80 3.04 -11.38
CA TRP A 251 5.50 3.62 -11.05
C TRP A 251 4.47 3.54 -12.17
N PRO A 252 4.80 3.81 -13.46
CA PRO A 252 3.85 3.65 -14.55
C PRO A 252 3.29 2.23 -14.67
N ALA A 253 4.16 1.20 -14.53
CA ALA A 253 3.71 -0.20 -14.58
C ALA A 253 2.87 -0.57 -13.35
N VAL A 254 3.25 -0.11 -12.15
CA VAL A 254 2.48 -0.30 -10.92
C VAL A 254 1.10 0.33 -11.03
N MET A 255 1.00 1.57 -11.50
CA MET A 255 -0.29 2.26 -11.63
C MET A 255 -1.20 1.59 -12.65
N LYS A 256 -0.65 1.18 -13.80
CA LYS A 256 -1.38 0.39 -14.81
C LYS A 256 -1.88 -0.95 -14.26
N ALA A 257 -1.07 -1.63 -13.43
CA ALA A 257 -1.48 -2.89 -12.80
C ALA A 257 -2.62 -2.66 -11.79
N LEU A 258 -2.56 -1.61 -10.96
CA LEU A 258 -3.63 -1.25 -10.02
C LEU A 258 -4.94 -0.94 -10.75
N ASP A 259 -4.88 -0.23 -11.88
CA ASP A 259 -6.05 0.01 -12.73
C ASP A 259 -6.63 -1.29 -13.28
N SER A 260 -5.78 -2.21 -13.75
CA SER A 260 -6.21 -3.47 -14.34
C SER A 260 -6.96 -4.38 -13.38
N VAL A 261 -6.65 -4.31 -12.08
CA VAL A 261 -7.35 -5.05 -11.02
C VAL A 261 -8.50 -4.26 -10.39
N GLY A 262 -8.68 -3.00 -10.80
CA GLY A 262 -9.74 -2.11 -10.33
C GLY A 262 -9.52 -1.63 -8.90
N TYR A 263 -8.27 -1.48 -8.45
CA TYR A 263 -7.96 -1.04 -7.09
C TYR A 263 -8.39 0.42 -6.89
N THR A 264 -9.11 0.66 -5.82
CA THR A 264 -9.49 2.00 -5.36
C THR A 264 -9.34 2.09 -3.84
N GLY A 265 -9.19 3.28 -3.32
CA GLY A 265 -9.14 3.50 -1.87
C GLY A 265 -7.82 4.02 -1.36
N TRP A 266 -7.34 3.51 -0.22
CA TRP A 266 -6.21 4.08 0.47
C TRP A 266 -4.86 3.63 -0.09
N ALA A 267 -4.03 4.62 -0.40
CA ALA A 267 -2.62 4.49 -0.68
C ALA A 267 -1.85 5.16 0.48
N ILE A 268 -1.17 4.35 1.27
CA ILE A 268 -0.60 4.75 2.55
C ILE A 268 0.91 4.87 2.39
N SER A 269 1.49 6.05 2.60
CA SER A 269 2.95 6.20 2.58
C SER A 269 3.58 5.54 3.79
N GLU A 270 4.59 4.69 3.54
CA GLU A 270 5.47 4.11 4.56
C GLU A 270 6.94 4.45 4.26
N GLN A 271 7.21 5.74 4.08
CA GLN A 271 8.55 6.26 3.89
C GLN A 271 9.27 6.53 5.23
N PRO A 272 10.61 6.58 5.29
CA PRO A 272 11.34 6.87 6.52
C PRO A 272 10.90 8.19 7.17
N GLY A 273 10.94 8.25 8.50
CA GLY A 273 10.45 9.39 9.28
C GLY A 273 11.13 10.74 8.99
N ASN A 274 12.35 10.75 8.46
CA ASN A 274 13.01 11.98 8.00
C ASN A 274 12.33 12.61 6.77
N GLN A 275 11.46 11.89 6.07
CA GLN A 275 10.66 12.40 4.95
C GLN A 275 9.29 12.92 5.39
N ALA A 276 8.98 12.87 6.69
CA ALA A 276 7.82 13.47 7.33
C ALA A 276 8.22 14.05 8.70
N ALA A 277 9.39 14.71 8.75
CA ALA A 277 9.95 15.31 9.97
C ALA A 277 9.27 16.63 10.34
N ASP A 278 8.61 17.27 9.39
CA ASP A 278 7.85 18.51 9.51
C ASP A 278 6.76 18.56 8.41
N VAL A 279 5.99 19.64 8.40
CA VAL A 279 4.90 19.84 7.41
C VAL A 279 5.44 19.96 5.98
N GLU A 280 6.61 20.57 5.78
CA GLU A 280 7.17 20.80 4.46
C GLU A 280 7.64 19.50 3.81
N THR A 281 8.40 18.69 4.53
CA THR A 281 8.85 17.37 4.06
C THR A 281 7.67 16.42 3.84
N ALA A 282 6.66 16.46 4.70
CA ALA A 282 5.43 15.70 4.52
C ALA A 282 4.62 16.18 3.29
N ARG A 283 4.61 17.49 3.00
CA ARG A 283 3.97 18.06 1.82
C ARG A 283 4.68 17.65 0.53
N ASP A 284 6.01 17.65 0.48
CA ASP A 284 6.77 17.10 -0.66
C ASP A 284 6.38 15.64 -0.92
N MET A 285 6.28 14.83 0.13
CA MET A 285 5.83 13.43 0.03
C MET A 285 4.41 13.32 -0.54
N ALA A 286 3.45 14.10 -0.03
CA ALA A 286 2.07 14.09 -0.50
C ALA A 286 1.96 14.52 -1.98
N GLN A 287 2.74 15.51 -2.41
CA GLN A 287 2.80 15.95 -3.81
C GLN A 287 3.45 14.91 -4.72
N ARG A 288 4.46 14.17 -4.23
CA ARG A 288 5.04 13.04 -4.96
C ARG A 288 4.02 11.92 -5.15
N MET A 289 3.19 11.63 -4.15
CA MET A 289 2.06 10.69 -4.31
C MET A 289 1.06 11.19 -5.37
N ASP A 290 0.72 12.48 -5.40
CA ASP A 290 -0.16 13.03 -6.44
C ASP A 290 0.41 12.81 -7.84
N ARG A 291 1.73 13.02 -8.01
CA ARG A 291 2.41 12.76 -9.30
C ARG A 291 2.37 11.27 -9.68
N ILE A 292 2.56 10.37 -8.71
CA ILE A 292 2.43 8.92 -8.94
C ILE A 292 1.01 8.58 -9.40
N PHE A 293 -0.02 9.11 -8.73
CA PHE A 293 -1.41 8.82 -9.07
C PHE A 293 -1.86 9.38 -10.42
N ALA A 294 -1.11 10.31 -10.97
CA ALA A 294 -1.37 10.91 -12.29
C ALA A 294 -0.68 10.17 -13.47
N LEU A 295 0.17 9.16 -13.21
CA LEU A 295 0.92 8.43 -14.23
C LEU A 295 0.05 7.54 -15.13
#